data_3178994b8476d7dab21f6d603321eee9
#
_entry.id   3178994b8476d7dab21f6d603321eee9
#
_cell.length_a   1.000
_cell.length_b   1.000
_cell.length_c   1.000
_cell.angle_alpha   90.00
_cell.angle_beta   90.00
_cell.angle_gamma   90.00
#
_symmetry.space_group_name_H-M   'P 1'
#
loop_
_entity.id
_entity.type
_entity.pdbx_description
1 polymer ?
#
loop_
_entity_poly.entity_id
_entity_poly.type
_entity_poly.pdbx_seq_one_letter_code
_entity_poly.pdbx_strand_id
1 'polypeptide(L)'
;MQVFDAIVAFHLHAANKGYVAIDFYDGSILYDIKRNIPCLCDIDFYREMPVINEMGRMWGSSRFMSPEEFTLGAQIDEITNVFLMGATAFALFGGELDRSREKWRLSEQTYQVALKAVSPDRSKRYSSIPAFMQAWKTALQQDK
;
A
#
# COMPACT_ATOMS: atom_id res chain seq x y z
N MET A 1 2.21 14.25 1.60
CA MET A 1 2.35 13.85 0.20
C MET A 1 3.71 13.23 -0.09
N GLN A 2 4.82 13.95 0.07
CA GLN A 2 6.19 13.48 -0.24
C GLN A 2 6.56 12.11 0.34
N VAL A 3 6.18 11.82 1.59
CA VAL A 3 6.42 10.51 2.22
C VAL A 3 5.67 9.41 1.47
N PHE A 4 4.41 9.64 1.14
CA PHE A 4 3.60 8.67 0.40
C PHE A 4 4.16 8.40 -0.99
N ASP A 5 4.56 9.46 -1.71
CA ASP A 5 5.15 9.33 -3.04
C ASP A 5 6.44 8.51 -3.01
N ALA A 6 7.28 8.69 -1.98
CA ALA A 6 8.49 7.91 -1.79
C ALA A 6 8.21 6.44 -1.49
N ILE A 7 7.17 6.15 -0.67
CA ILE A 7 6.73 4.77 -0.37
C ILE A 7 6.26 4.07 -1.65
N VAL A 8 5.39 4.73 -2.42
CA VAL A 8 4.88 4.16 -3.68
C VAL A 8 6.01 3.94 -4.69
N ALA A 9 6.93 4.91 -4.83
CA ALA A 9 8.07 4.78 -5.73
C ALA A 9 9.00 3.62 -5.35
N PHE A 10 9.25 3.42 -4.05
CA PHE A 10 10.04 2.30 -3.56
C PHE A 10 9.39 0.95 -3.87
N HIS A 11 8.09 0.82 -3.60
CA HIS A 11 7.37 -0.44 -3.86
C HIS A 11 7.21 -0.71 -5.36
N LEU A 12 7.08 0.32 -6.19
CA LEU A 12 7.18 0.19 -7.64
C LEU A 12 8.56 -0.34 -8.06
N HIS A 13 9.64 0.20 -7.48
CA HIS A 13 10.98 -0.29 -7.76
C HIS A 13 11.16 -1.75 -7.34
N ALA A 14 10.68 -2.13 -6.15
CA ALA A 14 10.72 -3.52 -5.67
C ALA A 14 9.93 -4.46 -6.60
N ALA A 15 8.72 -4.07 -7.01
CA ALA A 15 7.90 -4.85 -7.94
C ALA A 15 8.57 -5.02 -9.31
N ASN A 16 9.22 -3.97 -9.84
CA ASN A 16 9.99 -4.04 -11.09
C ASN A 16 11.21 -4.97 -10.99
N LYS A 17 11.68 -5.24 -9.77
CA LYS A 17 12.73 -6.23 -9.47
C LYS A 17 12.17 -7.62 -9.16
N GLY A 18 10.85 -7.79 -9.22
CA GLY A 18 10.18 -9.06 -8.95
C GLY A 18 9.92 -9.34 -7.48
N TYR A 19 9.96 -8.33 -6.61
CA TYR A 19 9.74 -8.50 -5.17
C TYR A 19 8.38 -7.96 -4.72
N VAL A 20 7.79 -8.66 -3.77
CA VAL A 20 6.59 -8.25 -3.04
C VAL A 20 6.94 -7.93 -1.59
N ALA A 21 6.35 -6.86 -1.06
CA ALA A 21 6.48 -6.50 0.35
C ALA A 21 5.72 -7.49 1.23
N ILE A 22 6.37 -7.89 2.30
CA ILE A 22 5.78 -8.64 3.41
C ILE A 22 6.16 -7.90 4.68
N ASP A 23 5.22 -7.76 5.62
CA ASP A 23 5.42 -7.09 6.92
C ASP A 23 5.80 -5.59 6.81
N PHE A 24 5.34 -4.90 5.77
CA PHE A 24 5.49 -3.44 5.71
C PHE A 24 4.35 -2.75 6.47
N TYR A 25 4.69 -1.74 7.27
CA TYR A 25 3.74 -0.92 8.03
C TYR A 25 4.35 0.46 8.35
N ASP A 26 3.64 1.31 9.06
CA ASP A 26 4.11 2.66 9.40
C ASP A 26 5.41 2.68 10.23
N GLY A 27 5.66 1.64 11.06
CA GLY A 27 6.93 1.45 11.77
C GLY A 27 8.14 1.22 10.86
N SER A 28 7.92 0.84 9.61
CA SER A 28 8.97 0.70 8.59
C SER A 28 9.38 2.04 7.96
N ILE A 29 8.82 3.16 8.41
CA ILE A 29 9.04 4.48 7.84
C ILE A 29 9.77 5.35 8.86
N LEU A 30 10.99 5.76 8.54
CA LEU A 30 11.74 6.77 9.26
C LEU A 30 11.73 8.08 8.48
N TYR A 31 11.70 9.20 9.18
CA TYR A 31 11.68 10.52 8.54
C TYR A 31 12.72 11.45 9.15
N ASP A 32 13.69 11.85 8.33
CA ASP A 32 14.66 12.88 8.71
C ASP A 32 14.02 14.26 8.52
N ILE A 33 13.55 14.84 9.62
CA ILE A 33 12.88 16.14 9.62
C ILE A 33 13.81 17.26 9.11
N LYS A 34 15.11 17.19 9.43
CA LYS A 34 16.07 18.24 9.04
C LYS A 34 16.35 18.24 7.55
N ARG A 35 16.43 17.06 6.95
CA ARG A 35 16.72 16.89 5.52
C ARG A 35 15.46 16.72 4.68
N ASN A 36 14.30 16.55 5.33
CA ASN A 36 13.03 16.27 4.66
C ASN A 36 13.09 15.01 3.79
N ILE A 37 13.74 13.95 4.31
CA ILE A 37 13.96 12.69 3.58
C ILE A 37 13.27 11.53 4.30
N PRO A 38 12.32 10.82 3.66
CA PRO A 38 11.84 9.53 4.15
C PRO A 38 12.86 8.42 3.88
N CYS A 39 13.00 7.51 4.83
CA CYS A 39 13.81 6.31 4.72
C CYS A 39 12.93 5.10 5.07
N LEU A 40 12.96 4.08 4.25
CA LEU A 40 12.27 2.82 4.52
C LEU A 40 13.24 1.82 5.12
N CYS A 41 12.80 1.09 6.14
CA CYS A 41 13.56 0.06 6.84
C CYS A 41 12.72 -1.22 6.99
N ASP A 42 13.29 -2.25 7.62
CA ASP A 42 12.63 -3.53 7.89
C ASP A 42 12.08 -4.21 6.62
N ILE A 43 12.90 -4.25 5.57
CA ILE A 43 12.54 -4.88 4.28
C ILE A 43 13.02 -6.33 4.17
N ASP A 44 13.46 -6.94 5.28
CA ASP A 44 14.06 -8.28 5.30
C ASP A 44 13.08 -9.39 4.90
N PHE A 45 11.78 -9.15 5.07
CA PHE A 45 10.73 -10.11 4.71
C PHE A 45 10.22 -10.00 3.28
N TYR A 46 10.75 -9.06 2.47
CA TYR A 46 10.41 -9.00 1.05
C TYR A 46 10.85 -10.28 0.34
N ARG A 47 10.01 -10.78 -0.57
CA ARG A 47 10.22 -12.05 -1.26
C ARG A 47 10.04 -11.88 -2.77
N GLU A 48 10.73 -12.73 -3.53
CA GLU A 48 10.47 -12.86 -4.96
C GLU A 48 9.04 -13.35 -5.18
N MET A 49 8.30 -12.66 -6.04
CA MET A 49 6.90 -12.98 -6.32
C MET A 49 6.75 -13.89 -7.55
N PRO A 50 5.69 -14.70 -7.60
CA PRO A 50 4.62 -14.80 -6.61
C PRO A 50 5.02 -15.62 -5.38
N VAL A 51 4.47 -15.29 -4.22
CA VAL A 51 4.60 -16.07 -3.00
C VAL A 51 3.28 -16.76 -2.71
N ILE A 52 3.31 -17.99 -2.25
CA ILE A 52 2.13 -18.68 -1.72
C ILE A 52 2.13 -18.54 -0.20
N ASN A 53 1.03 -18.11 0.37
CA ASN A 53 0.86 -17.99 1.80
C ASN A 53 0.75 -19.39 2.43
N GLU A 54 1.83 -19.90 3.01
CA GLU A 54 1.90 -21.19 3.67
C GLU A 54 1.63 -21.11 5.18
N MET A 55 1.36 -19.92 5.71
CA MET A 55 1.23 -19.69 7.15
C MET A 55 -0.23 -19.51 7.61
N GLY A 56 -1.16 -19.24 6.70
CA GLY A 56 -2.48 -18.73 7.04
C GLY A 56 -2.40 -17.25 7.36
N ARG A 57 -2.30 -16.84 8.64
CA ARG A 57 -1.99 -15.45 8.97
C ARG A 57 -0.49 -15.21 8.83
N MET A 58 -0.12 -14.40 7.85
CA MET A 58 1.26 -13.96 7.64
C MET A 58 1.70 -12.95 8.72
N TRP A 59 2.99 -12.70 8.80
CA TRP A 59 3.53 -11.63 9.63
C TRP A 59 3.13 -10.27 9.08
N GLY A 60 2.88 -9.33 9.98
CA GLY A 60 2.53 -7.98 9.61
C GLY A 60 1.53 -7.33 10.56
N SER A 61 1.38 -6.03 10.43
CA SER A 61 0.35 -5.25 11.08
C SER A 61 -0.97 -5.39 10.33
N SER A 62 -2.01 -5.87 11.00
CA SER A 62 -3.35 -6.08 10.40
C SER A 62 -3.93 -4.81 9.75
N ARG A 63 -3.44 -3.63 10.13
CA ARG A 63 -3.84 -2.35 9.52
C ARG A 63 -3.43 -2.23 8.06
N PHE A 64 -2.39 -2.96 7.66
CA PHE A 64 -1.77 -2.88 6.31
C PHE A 64 -1.97 -4.15 5.50
N MET A 65 -2.39 -5.26 6.13
CA MET A 65 -2.51 -6.57 5.50
C MET A 65 -3.80 -6.72 4.70
N SER A 66 -3.68 -7.29 3.52
CA SER A 66 -4.79 -7.67 2.65
C SER A 66 -5.44 -8.98 3.10
N PRO A 67 -6.69 -9.29 2.67
CA PRO A 67 -7.36 -10.56 3.02
C PRO A 67 -6.57 -11.82 2.65
N GLU A 68 -5.85 -11.81 1.53
CA GLU A 68 -5.02 -12.94 1.11
C GLU A 68 -3.87 -13.25 2.07
N GLU A 69 -3.38 -12.27 2.81
CA GLU A 69 -2.34 -12.46 3.82
C GLU A 69 -2.84 -13.16 5.09
N PHE A 70 -4.15 -13.37 5.20
CA PHE A 70 -4.80 -14.18 6.25
C PHE A 70 -5.28 -15.53 5.73
N THR A 71 -5.11 -15.85 4.45
CA THR A 71 -5.70 -17.00 3.79
C THR A 71 -4.62 -17.99 3.37
N LEU A 72 -4.62 -19.18 3.99
CA LEU A 72 -3.70 -20.28 3.64
C LEU A 72 -3.86 -20.64 2.15
N GLY A 73 -2.75 -20.76 1.43
CA GLY A 73 -2.69 -21.09 0.03
C GLY A 73 -2.96 -19.93 -0.93
N ALA A 74 -3.26 -18.74 -0.43
CA ALA A 74 -3.48 -17.58 -1.28
C ALA A 74 -2.17 -17.09 -1.91
N GLN A 75 -2.29 -16.51 -3.11
CA GLN A 75 -1.16 -15.90 -3.81
C GLN A 75 -0.94 -14.47 -3.32
N ILE A 76 0.32 -14.17 -3.02
CA ILE A 76 0.83 -12.86 -2.61
C ILE A 76 1.70 -12.32 -3.76
N ASP A 77 1.35 -11.18 -4.30
CA ASP A 77 2.00 -10.58 -5.45
C ASP A 77 1.82 -9.04 -5.50
N GLU A 78 2.07 -8.44 -6.66
CA GLU A 78 1.95 -6.99 -6.86
C GLU A 78 0.54 -6.45 -6.53
N ILE A 79 -0.53 -7.24 -6.78
CA ILE A 79 -1.91 -6.82 -6.44
C ILE A 79 -2.10 -6.77 -4.91
N THR A 80 -1.40 -7.61 -4.16
CA THR A 80 -1.30 -7.52 -2.69
C THR A 80 -0.63 -6.19 -2.30
N ASN A 81 0.43 -5.79 -2.98
CA ASN A 81 1.08 -4.50 -2.74
C ASN A 81 0.21 -3.30 -3.14
N VAL A 82 -0.69 -3.43 -4.10
CA VAL A 82 -1.70 -2.39 -4.37
C VAL A 82 -2.60 -2.18 -3.14
N PHE A 83 -3.04 -3.24 -2.48
CA PHE A 83 -3.77 -3.12 -1.21
C PHE A 83 -2.93 -2.41 -0.14
N LEU A 84 -1.67 -2.79 -0.02
CA LEU A 84 -0.72 -2.15 0.90
C LEU A 84 -0.60 -0.64 0.64
N MET A 85 -0.53 -0.20 -0.63
CA MET A 85 -0.48 1.22 -0.96
C MET A 85 -1.75 1.96 -0.55
N GLY A 86 -2.91 1.36 -0.77
CA GLY A 86 -4.19 1.92 -0.31
C GLY A 86 -4.29 1.99 1.21
N ALA A 87 -3.87 0.94 1.92
CA ALA A 87 -3.83 0.91 3.38
C ALA A 87 -2.86 1.98 3.94
N THR A 88 -1.71 2.15 3.30
CA THR A 88 -0.75 3.22 3.63
C THR A 88 -1.35 4.61 3.42
N ALA A 89 -2.12 4.81 2.36
CA ALA A 89 -2.83 6.07 2.14
C ALA A 89 -3.84 6.35 3.27
N PHE A 90 -4.60 5.34 3.72
CA PHE A 90 -5.51 5.49 4.86
C PHE A 90 -4.79 5.75 6.18
N ALA A 91 -3.62 5.15 6.40
CA ALA A 91 -2.81 5.43 7.58
C ALA A 91 -2.29 6.87 7.60
N LEU A 92 -1.89 7.42 6.46
CA LEU A 92 -1.32 8.76 6.36
C LEU A 92 -2.37 9.87 6.24
N PHE A 93 -3.49 9.63 5.56
CA PHE A 93 -4.46 10.66 5.19
C PHE A 93 -5.87 10.40 5.70
N GLY A 94 -6.11 9.30 6.37
CA GLY A 94 -7.44 8.88 6.83
C GLY A 94 -7.46 8.42 8.28
N GLY A 95 -8.36 7.49 8.58
CA GLY A 95 -8.58 6.91 9.90
C GLY A 95 -8.02 5.48 10.04
N GLU A 96 -7.01 5.10 9.26
CA GLU A 96 -6.43 3.75 9.24
C GLU A 96 -7.46 2.68 8.87
N LEU A 97 -7.92 1.86 9.85
CA LEU A 97 -8.97 0.85 9.66
C LEU A 97 -10.37 1.46 9.52
N ASP A 98 -10.60 2.63 10.12
CA ASP A 98 -11.80 3.41 9.87
C ASP A 98 -11.65 4.14 8.53
N ARG A 99 -12.09 3.46 7.48
CA ARG A 99 -12.01 3.92 6.09
C ARG A 99 -13.21 4.78 5.68
N SER A 100 -13.88 5.40 6.66
CA SER A 100 -14.99 6.31 6.38
C SER A 100 -14.50 7.60 5.71
N ARG A 101 -15.36 8.19 4.90
CA ARG A 101 -15.04 9.44 4.18
C ARG A 101 -14.78 10.61 5.13
N GLU A 102 -15.44 10.65 6.27
CA GLU A 102 -15.30 11.71 7.28
C GLU A 102 -13.89 11.79 7.87
N LYS A 103 -13.15 10.68 7.89
CA LYS A 103 -11.76 10.62 8.38
C LYS A 103 -10.74 11.02 7.31
N TRP A 104 -11.14 11.04 6.06
CA TRP A 104 -10.24 11.31 4.95
C TRP A 104 -9.95 12.80 4.80
N ARG A 105 -8.67 13.17 4.72
CA ARG A 105 -8.19 14.57 4.75
C ARG A 105 -7.90 15.16 3.38
N LEU A 106 -8.00 14.35 2.33
CA LEU A 106 -7.80 14.79 0.95
C LEU A 106 -9.14 14.82 0.20
N SER A 107 -9.09 14.97 -1.12
CA SER A 107 -10.28 15.04 -1.97
C SER A 107 -11.09 13.74 -2.02
N GLU A 108 -12.31 13.85 -2.54
CA GLU A 108 -13.16 12.70 -2.86
C GLU A 108 -12.50 11.78 -3.88
N GLN A 109 -11.84 12.35 -4.88
CA GLN A 109 -11.19 11.59 -5.95
C GLN A 109 -10.07 10.70 -5.40
N THR A 110 -9.21 11.25 -4.55
CA THR A 110 -8.13 10.48 -3.90
C THR A 110 -8.69 9.44 -2.93
N TYR A 111 -9.79 9.75 -2.24
CA TYR A 111 -10.50 8.79 -1.39
C TYR A 111 -10.97 7.57 -2.19
N GLN A 112 -11.62 7.79 -3.33
CA GLN A 112 -12.12 6.70 -4.17
C GLN A 112 -10.97 5.84 -4.73
N VAL A 113 -9.82 6.45 -5.06
CA VAL A 113 -8.63 5.72 -5.48
C VAL A 113 -8.10 4.83 -4.36
N ALA A 114 -7.96 5.36 -3.14
CA ALA A 114 -7.51 4.59 -1.98
C ALA A 114 -8.49 3.47 -1.62
N LEU A 115 -9.80 3.76 -1.65
CA LEU A 115 -10.87 2.80 -1.33
C LEU A 115 -10.87 1.62 -2.33
N LYS A 116 -10.71 1.90 -3.61
CA LYS A 116 -10.58 0.85 -4.64
C LYS A 116 -9.35 -0.02 -4.39
N ALA A 117 -8.22 0.57 -4.02
CA ALA A 117 -6.99 -0.17 -3.76
C ALA A 117 -7.13 -1.16 -2.60
N VAL A 118 -7.90 -0.82 -1.55
CA VAL A 118 -8.16 -1.70 -0.40
C VAL A 118 -9.42 -2.55 -0.54
N SER A 119 -9.92 -2.76 -1.76
CA SER A 119 -11.04 -3.69 -1.97
C SER A 119 -10.69 -5.08 -1.41
N PRO A 120 -11.58 -5.71 -0.61
CA PRO A 120 -11.39 -7.10 -0.19
C PRO A 120 -11.31 -8.07 -1.37
N ASP A 121 -12.08 -7.82 -2.42
CA ASP A 121 -12.00 -8.53 -3.69
C ASP A 121 -10.82 -7.99 -4.51
N ARG A 122 -9.75 -8.80 -4.62
CA ARG A 122 -8.54 -8.39 -5.34
C ARG A 122 -8.77 -8.14 -6.83
N SER A 123 -9.80 -8.74 -7.44
CA SER A 123 -10.15 -8.50 -8.85
C SER A 123 -10.68 -7.08 -9.10
N LYS A 124 -11.16 -6.41 -8.07
CA LYS A 124 -11.66 -5.03 -8.13
C LYS A 124 -10.58 -3.98 -7.87
N ARG A 125 -9.41 -4.38 -7.42
CA ARG A 125 -8.26 -3.48 -7.20
C ARG A 125 -7.66 -3.02 -8.53
N TYR A 126 -6.69 -2.13 -8.45
CA TYR A 126 -5.81 -1.86 -9.60
C TYR A 126 -4.95 -3.08 -9.89
N SER A 127 -4.69 -3.32 -11.17
CA SER A 127 -3.95 -4.49 -11.64
C SER A 127 -2.45 -4.44 -11.33
N SER A 128 -1.94 -3.26 -10.97
CA SER A 128 -0.51 -3.04 -10.69
C SER A 128 -0.29 -1.75 -9.89
N ILE A 129 0.89 -1.60 -9.31
CA ILE A 129 1.32 -0.34 -8.66
C ILE A 129 1.35 0.83 -9.66
N PRO A 130 1.86 0.69 -10.91
CA PRO A 130 1.75 1.75 -11.89
C PRO A 130 0.32 2.21 -12.17
N ALA A 131 -0.64 1.28 -12.27
CA ALA A 131 -2.05 1.62 -12.48
C ALA A 131 -2.64 2.38 -11.29
N PHE A 132 -2.34 1.97 -10.07
CA PHE A 132 -2.70 2.70 -8.85
C PHE A 132 -2.08 4.11 -8.84
N MET A 133 -0.78 4.21 -9.10
CA MET A 133 -0.04 5.48 -9.09
C MET A 133 -0.59 6.45 -10.15
N GLN A 134 -0.93 5.97 -11.34
CA GLN A 134 -1.53 6.81 -12.37
C GLN A 134 -2.89 7.36 -11.94
N ALA A 135 -3.76 6.50 -11.36
CA ALA A 135 -5.05 6.93 -10.84
C ALA A 135 -4.90 7.95 -9.70
N TRP A 136 -3.95 7.72 -8.80
CA TRP A 136 -3.63 8.64 -7.69
C TRP A 136 -3.19 10.02 -8.18
N LYS A 137 -2.25 10.06 -9.11
CA LYS A 137 -1.76 11.31 -9.71
C LYS A 137 -2.87 12.07 -10.44
N THR A 138 -3.71 11.36 -11.19
CA THR A 138 -4.87 11.97 -11.87
C THR A 138 -5.84 12.58 -10.87
N ALA A 139 -6.15 11.86 -9.78
CA ALA A 139 -7.03 12.37 -8.73
C ALA A 139 -6.47 13.64 -8.07
N LEU A 140 -5.16 13.70 -7.79
CA LEU A 140 -4.51 14.90 -7.24
C LEU A 140 -4.53 16.12 -8.18
N GLN A 141 -4.56 15.90 -9.50
CA GLN A 141 -4.62 17.00 -10.48
C GLN A 141 -6.01 17.61 -10.59
N GLN A 142 -7.05 16.83 -10.33
CA GLN A 142 -8.45 17.30 -10.38
C GLN A 142 -8.83 18.14 -9.16
N ASP A 143 -7.97 18.19 -8.15
CA ASP A 143 -8.15 18.97 -6.92
C ASP A 143 -7.59 20.40 -7.02
N LYS A 144 -6.99 20.76 -8.13
CA LYS A 144 -6.43 22.10 -8.39
C LYS A 144 -7.35 22.95 -9.24
#